data_d2ae453861c145a3f08227457fb8278a
#
_entry.id   d2ae453861c145a3f08227457fb8278a
#
_cell.length_a   1.000
_cell.length_b   1.000
_cell.length_c   1.000
_cell.angle_alpha   90.00
_cell.angle_beta   90.00
_cell.angle_gamma   90.00
#
_symmetry.space_group_name_H-M   'P 1'
#
loop_
_entity.id
_entity.type
_entity.pdbx_description
1 polymer ?
#
loop_
_entity_poly.entity_id
_entity_poly.type
_entity_poly.pdbx_seq_one_letter_code
_entity_poly.pdbx_strand_id
1 'polypeptide(L)' 'MEDSSQFKIWLSETLDKMEVDSEVYTDYCAGIMESEESSIEENAKTTVELLSSLTDDASPDFEHVLIEQWMKSQ' A
#
# COMPACT_ATOMS: atom_id res chain seq x y z
N MET A 1 12.20 -5.89 16.06
CA MET A 1 10.84 -5.46 16.10
C MET A 1 10.40 -5.03 14.74
N GLU A 2 9.33 -5.57 14.28
CA GLU A 2 8.92 -5.24 12.96
C GLU A 2 8.42 -3.83 12.95
N ASP A 3 8.40 -3.28 11.79
CA ASP A 3 8.24 -1.87 11.71
C ASP A 3 7.33 -1.47 10.58
N SER A 4 6.17 -2.11 10.55
CA SER A 4 5.19 -1.76 9.54
C SER A 4 4.71 -0.33 9.71
N SER A 5 5.01 0.31 10.83
CA SER A 5 4.60 1.70 11.01
C SER A 5 5.30 2.63 10.03
N GLN A 6 6.54 2.31 9.64
CA GLN A 6 7.20 3.13 8.61
C GLN A 6 6.49 3.01 7.28
N PHE A 7 6.07 1.80 6.94
CA PHE A 7 5.31 1.60 5.72
C PHE A 7 4.00 2.38 5.77
N LYS A 8 3.34 2.36 6.92
CA LYS A 8 2.07 3.07 7.07
C LYS A 8 2.26 4.57 6.95
N ILE A 9 3.34 5.11 7.51
CA ILE A 9 3.61 6.54 7.39
C ILE A 9 3.79 6.92 5.93
N TRP A 10 4.63 6.18 5.22
CA TRP A 10 4.85 6.44 3.80
C TRP A 10 3.55 6.33 3.01
N LEU A 11 2.78 5.28 3.30
CA LEU A 11 1.54 5.03 2.58
C LEU A 11 0.52 6.14 2.84
N SER A 12 0.43 6.56 4.09
CA SER A 12 -0.49 7.64 4.45
C SER A 12 -0.16 8.91 3.68
N GLU A 13 1.11 9.26 3.61
CA GLU A 13 1.52 10.44 2.88
C GLU A 13 1.24 10.29 1.39
N THR A 14 1.46 9.11 0.87
CA THR A 14 1.22 8.85 -0.55
C THR A 14 -0.27 8.95 -0.87
N LEU A 15 -1.11 8.38 -0.01
CA LEU A 15 -2.55 8.45 -0.23
C LEU A 15 -3.07 9.88 -0.14
N ASP A 16 -2.49 10.67 0.75
CA ASP A 16 -2.86 12.08 0.83
C ASP A 16 -2.58 12.79 -0.49
N LYS A 17 -1.46 12.47 -1.11
CA LYS A 17 -1.11 13.07 -2.39
C LYS A 17 -2.05 12.64 -3.50
N MET A 18 -2.63 11.47 -3.38
CA MET A 18 -3.59 10.95 -4.33
C MET A 18 -5.01 11.42 -4.03
N GLU A 19 -5.18 12.20 -2.96
CA GLU A 19 -6.49 12.66 -2.52
C GLU A 19 -7.38 11.49 -2.11
N VAL A 20 -6.77 10.46 -1.58
CA VAL A 20 -7.48 9.30 -1.03
C VAL A 20 -7.50 9.45 0.49
N ASP A 21 -8.58 9.01 1.10
CA ASP A 21 -8.75 9.11 2.55
C ASP A 21 -7.72 8.22 3.25
N SER A 22 -6.59 8.80 3.64
CA SER A 22 -5.51 8.03 4.20
C SER A 22 -5.86 7.44 5.57
N GLU A 23 -6.74 8.12 6.33
CA GLU A 23 -7.12 7.59 7.63
C GLU A 23 -7.85 6.26 7.51
N VAL A 24 -8.63 6.11 6.45
CA VAL A 24 -9.39 4.89 6.25
C VAL A 24 -8.55 3.84 5.54
N TYR A 25 -7.86 4.24 4.50
CA TYR A 25 -7.26 3.26 3.59
C TYR A 25 -5.83 2.87 3.93
N THR A 26 -5.14 3.66 4.77
CA THR A 26 -3.79 3.27 5.16
C THR A 26 -3.80 1.93 5.89
N ASP A 27 -4.66 1.80 6.89
CA ASP A 27 -4.73 0.55 7.64
C ASP A 27 -5.23 -0.59 6.77
N TYR A 28 -6.19 -0.30 5.92
CA TYR A 28 -6.76 -1.32 5.06
C TYR A 28 -5.70 -1.85 4.09
N CYS A 29 -4.97 -0.96 3.45
CA CYS A 29 -3.94 -1.38 2.52
C CYS A 29 -2.78 -2.07 3.22
N ALA A 30 -2.42 -1.59 4.40
CA ALA A 30 -1.36 -2.26 5.17
C ALA A 30 -1.79 -3.68 5.53
N GLY A 31 -3.07 -3.86 5.87
CA GLY A 31 -3.58 -5.20 6.15
C GLY A 31 -3.49 -6.12 4.95
N ILE A 32 -3.76 -5.58 3.77
CA ILE A 32 -3.62 -6.39 2.55
C ILE A 32 -2.16 -6.81 2.38
N MET A 33 -1.22 -5.89 2.57
CA MET A 33 0.18 -6.20 2.38
C MET A 33 0.70 -7.18 3.42
N GLU A 34 0.09 -7.20 4.60
CA GLU A 34 0.51 -8.12 5.66
C GLU A 34 -0.06 -9.53 5.49
N SER A 35 -0.98 -9.71 4.58
CA SER A 35 -1.63 -11.01 4.41
C SER A 35 -0.59 -12.06 4.01
N GLU A 36 -0.64 -13.20 4.68
CA GLU A 36 0.26 -14.31 4.38
C GLU A 36 -0.41 -15.35 3.50
N GLU A 37 -1.66 -15.15 3.15
CA GLU A 37 -2.39 -16.09 2.30
C GLU A 37 -1.97 -15.97 0.84
N SER A 38 -1.38 -14.85 0.49
CA SER A 38 -0.93 -14.59 -0.87
C SER A 38 0.49 -14.08 -0.83
N SER A 39 1.16 -14.10 -1.99
CA SER A 39 2.51 -13.55 -2.07
C SER A 39 2.46 -12.04 -1.93
N ILE A 40 3.64 -11.45 -1.64
CA ILE A 40 3.73 -10.00 -1.55
C ILE A 40 3.34 -9.35 -2.87
N GLU A 41 3.65 -10.01 -3.98
CA GLU A 41 3.30 -9.48 -5.29
C GLU A 41 1.80 -9.45 -5.50
N GLU A 42 1.11 -10.51 -5.08
CA GLU A 42 -0.34 -10.54 -5.16
C GLU A 42 -0.95 -9.47 -4.27
N ASN A 43 -0.39 -9.32 -3.08
CA ASN A 43 -0.91 -8.31 -2.15
C ASN A 43 -0.75 -6.91 -2.72
N ALA A 44 0.39 -6.63 -3.33
CA ALA A 44 0.61 -5.32 -3.92
C ALA A 44 -0.35 -5.08 -5.08
N LYS A 45 -0.57 -6.12 -5.88
CA LYS A 45 -1.49 -6.00 -7.01
C LYS A 45 -2.91 -5.71 -6.51
N THR A 46 -3.33 -6.42 -5.48
CA THR A 46 -4.66 -6.19 -4.91
C THR A 46 -4.79 -4.76 -4.40
N THR A 47 -3.73 -4.27 -3.74
CA THR A 47 -3.74 -2.91 -3.23
C THR A 47 -3.85 -1.89 -4.36
N VAL A 48 -3.11 -2.11 -5.45
CA VAL A 48 -3.17 -1.20 -6.59
C VAL A 48 -4.55 -1.22 -7.22
N GLU A 49 -5.15 -2.40 -7.33
CA GLU A 49 -6.50 -2.49 -7.90
C GLU A 49 -7.51 -1.74 -7.05
N LEU A 50 -7.36 -1.85 -5.73
CA LEU A 50 -8.25 -1.10 -4.83
C LEU A 50 -8.07 0.39 -5.05
N LEU A 51 -6.84 0.85 -5.05
CA LEU A 51 -6.57 2.27 -5.19
C LEU A 51 -6.97 2.79 -6.56
N SER A 52 -6.85 1.97 -7.59
CA SER A 52 -7.27 2.37 -8.94
C SER A 52 -8.75 2.68 -9.01
N SER A 53 -9.54 2.05 -8.18
CA SER A 53 -10.98 2.33 -8.17
C SER A 53 -11.29 3.60 -7.41
N LEU A 54 -10.34 4.13 -6.66
CA LEU A 54 -10.53 5.33 -5.85
C LEU A 54 -9.90 6.56 -6.47
N THR A 55 -8.84 6.36 -7.26
CA THR A 55 -8.11 7.47 -7.84
C THR A 55 -7.46 7.02 -9.13
N ASP A 56 -7.27 7.97 -10.06
CA ASP A 56 -6.57 7.69 -11.31
C ASP A 56 -5.06 7.73 -11.15
N ASP A 57 -4.57 8.15 -9.99
CA ASP A 57 -3.14 8.28 -9.77
C ASP A 57 -2.46 6.96 -9.47
N ALA A 58 -3.21 5.93 -9.16
CA ALA A 58 -2.63 4.63 -8.87
C ALA A 58 -2.35 3.89 -10.17
N SER A 59 -1.11 3.94 -10.61
CA SER A 59 -0.70 3.29 -11.86
C SER A 59 -0.16 1.90 -11.57
N PRO A 60 -0.03 1.05 -12.60
CA PRO A 60 0.57 -0.28 -12.39
C PRO A 60 1.98 -0.22 -11.83
N ASP A 61 2.73 0.84 -12.11
CA ASP A 61 4.07 0.98 -11.56
C ASP A 61 4.06 1.12 -10.06
N PHE A 62 2.96 1.56 -9.49
CA PHE A 62 2.84 1.72 -8.05
C PHE A 62 3.00 0.39 -7.33
N GLU A 63 2.71 -0.71 -8.00
CA GLU A 63 2.88 -2.04 -7.43
C GLU A 63 4.33 -2.26 -7.01
N HIS A 64 5.28 -1.88 -7.86
CA HIS A 64 6.69 -2.00 -7.53
C HIS A 64 7.06 -1.13 -6.34
N VAL A 65 6.50 0.07 -6.30
CA VAL A 65 6.79 0.97 -5.19
C VAL A 65 6.27 0.39 -3.88
N LEU A 66 5.09 -0.19 -3.90
CA LEU A 66 4.53 -0.81 -2.72
C LEU A 66 5.41 -1.93 -2.20
N ILE A 67 5.86 -2.79 -3.11
CA ILE A 67 6.71 -3.92 -2.71
C ILE A 67 8.03 -3.41 -2.15
N GLU A 68 8.62 -2.43 -2.81
CA GLU A 68 9.90 -1.91 -2.37
C GLU A 68 9.79 -1.28 -0.99
N GLN A 69 8.77 -0.47 -0.77
CA GLN A 69 8.60 0.18 0.52
C GLN A 69 8.27 -0.84 1.61
N TRP A 70 7.48 -1.84 1.28
CA TRP A 70 7.15 -2.89 2.24
C TRP A 70 8.41 -3.61 2.69
N MET A 71 9.27 -3.96 1.74
CA MET A 71 10.50 -4.69 2.06
C MET A 71 11.47 -3.84 2.86
N LYS A 72 11.50 -2.54 2.59
CA LYS A 72 12.38 -1.66 3.35
C LYS A 72 11.97 -1.52 4.80
N SER A 73 10.69 -1.70 5.08
CA SER A 73 10.21 -1.53 6.45
C SER A 73 10.24 -2.84 7.23
N GLN A 74 10.72 -3.91 6.64
CA GLN A 74 10.87 -5.18 7.37
C GLN A 74 12.23 -5.20 8.15
#